data_244663d013beae69bc28e602a6461eda
#
_entry.id   244663d013beae69bc28e602a6461eda
#
_cell.length_a   1.000
_cell.length_b   1.000
_cell.length_c   1.000
_cell.angle_alpha   90.00
_cell.angle_beta   90.00
_cell.angle_gamma   90.00
#
_symmetry.space_group_name_H-M   'P 1'
#
loop_
_entity.id
_entity.type
_entity.pdbx_description
1 polymer ?
#
loop_
_entity_poly.entity_id
_entity_poly.type
_entity_poly.pdbx_seq_one_letter_code
_entity_poly.pdbx_strand_id
1 'polypeptide(L)'
;MRGVIDRIIGRKEDQTGSLGNTYVKAIPLRAYEDVDIIKSEVRAGNIVITNVAPLAKNNIEDVKRAINELNEYASLISGDIARLGEERVILTPRTVKIWRNQGDRG
;
A
#
# COMPACT_ATOMS: atom_id res chain seq x y z
N MET A 1 -14.54 -23.45 -3.39
CA MET A 1 -14.96 -23.24 -2.87
C MET A 1 -15.11 -22.79 -2.71
N ARG A 2 -15.06 -22.72 -2.86
CA ARG A 2 -15.43 -22.22 -2.35
C ARG A 2 -15.09 -21.85 -1.80
N GLY A 3 -14.87 -21.71 -1.80
CA GLY A 3 -14.96 -21.45 -0.92
C GLY A 3 -14.69 -21.15 -0.56
N VAL A 4 -14.46 -21.47 -0.75
CA VAL A 4 -14.71 -21.31 -0.08
C VAL A 4 -14.80 -20.90 0.18
N ILE A 5 -14.72 -20.99 -0.08
CA ILE A 5 -15.21 -20.69 0.40
C ILE A 5 -15.30 -20.27 0.59
N ASP A 6 -15.26 -20.41 0.31
CA ASP A 6 -15.74 -20.11 0.77
C ASP A 6 -15.61 -19.86 1.09
N ARG A 7 -15.39 -20.11 0.79
CA ARG A 7 -15.56 -20.04 1.42
C ARG A 7 -15.47 -19.60 1.84
N ILE A 8 -15.47 -19.52 1.64
CA ILE A 8 -15.70 -19.09 2.28
C ILE A 8 -15.81 -18.53 2.50
N ILE A 9 -15.81 -18.55 2.33
CA ILE A 9 -16.15 -17.94 2.82
C ILE A 9 -16.21 -17.27 3.00
N GLY A 10 -16.29 -17.16 2.75
CA GLY A 10 -16.46 -16.36 3.37
C GLY A 10 -16.33 -15.62 3.33
N ARG A 11 -16.30 -15.49 3.25
CA ARG A 11 -16.28 -14.80 3.62
C ARG A 11 -16.53 -13.99 3.90
N LYS A 12 -16.70 -13.71 3.91
CA LYS A 12 -16.99 -12.97 4.53
C LYS A 12 -16.88 -12.36 5.08
N GLU A 13 -16.65 -12.43 5.30
CA GLU A 13 -16.56 -12.01 6.08
C GLU A 13 -16.29 -11.31 6.44
N ASP A 14 -15.97 -11.02 6.44
CA ASP A 14 -15.67 -10.46 7.03
C ASP A 14 -15.71 -9.74 7.51
N GLN A 15 -15.98 -9.45 7.64
CA GLN A 15 -16.16 -8.76 8.20
C GLN A 15 -15.83 -8.64 9.30
N THR A 16 -15.69 -9.00 9.54
CA THR A 16 -15.33 -8.85 10.69
C THR A 16 -14.18 -8.19 10.77
N GLY A 17 -14.06 -7.32 10.16
CA GLY A 17 -12.95 -6.57 9.95
C GLY A 17 -12.06 -6.33 11.08
N SER A 18 -12.62 -6.14 12.21
CA SER A 18 -11.77 -5.85 13.33
C SER A 18 -10.82 -6.98 13.63
N LEU A 19 -11.24 -8.15 13.31
CA LEU A 19 -10.37 -9.30 13.47
C LEU A 19 -9.85 -9.73 12.14
N GLY A 20 -10.03 -8.89 11.15
CA GLY A 20 -9.65 -9.25 9.82
C GLY A 20 -8.17 -9.31 9.63
N ASN A 21 -7.79 -9.91 8.57
CA ASN A 21 -6.39 -10.03 8.20
C ASN A 21 -5.88 -8.75 7.60
N THR A 22 -4.58 -8.56 7.70
CA THR A 22 -3.89 -7.52 6.96
C THR A 22 -3.37 -8.17 5.70
N TYR A 23 -3.74 -7.61 4.57
CA TYR A 23 -3.27 -8.12 3.29
C TYR A 23 -2.12 -7.30 2.77
N VAL A 24 -1.24 -7.94 2.01
CA VAL A 24 -0.22 -7.25 1.25
C VAL A 24 -0.74 -7.21 -0.18
N LYS A 25 -0.96 -6.02 -0.71
CA LYS A 25 -1.53 -5.86 -2.04
C LYS A 25 -0.54 -5.18 -2.95
N ALA A 26 -0.31 -5.75 -4.12
CA ALA A 26 0.54 -5.14 -5.13
C ALA A 26 -0.36 -4.35 -6.07
N ILE A 27 -0.24 -3.05 -6.06
CA ILE A 27 -1.09 -2.17 -6.86
C ILE A 27 -0.19 -1.29 -7.71
N PRO A 28 -0.18 -1.47 -9.02
CA PRO A 28 0.69 -0.63 -9.86
C PRO A 28 0.18 0.80 -9.92
N LEU A 29 1.09 1.73 -10.04
CA LEU A 29 0.75 3.13 -10.20
C LEU A 29 0.86 3.43 -11.70
N ARG A 30 -0.26 3.37 -12.39
CA ARG A 30 -0.32 3.59 -13.83
C ARG A 30 -0.74 4.99 -14.19
N ALA A 31 -1.54 5.60 -13.33
CA ALA A 31 -2.02 6.95 -13.50
C ALA A 31 -2.04 7.60 -12.13
N TYR A 32 -2.01 8.93 -12.12
CA TYR A 32 -2.01 9.64 -10.84
C TYR A 32 -3.23 9.28 -10.00
N GLU A 33 -4.36 9.04 -10.66
CA GLU A 33 -5.60 8.70 -9.94
C GLU A 33 -5.50 7.41 -9.13
N ASP A 34 -4.54 6.55 -9.45
CA ASP A 34 -4.36 5.31 -8.68
C ASP A 34 -3.94 5.60 -7.25
N VAL A 35 -3.46 6.80 -6.96
CA VAL A 35 -3.12 7.20 -5.59
C VAL A 35 -4.32 7.03 -4.67
N ASP A 36 -5.52 7.33 -5.16
CA ASP A 36 -6.71 7.21 -4.32
C ASP A 36 -7.01 5.76 -3.95
N ILE A 37 -6.76 4.84 -4.88
CA ILE A 37 -6.95 3.42 -4.59
C ILE A 37 -5.95 2.97 -3.53
N ILE A 38 -4.69 3.39 -3.68
CA ILE A 38 -3.65 3.02 -2.72
C ILE A 38 -4.00 3.55 -1.33
N LYS A 39 -4.42 4.82 -1.26
CA LYS A 39 -4.80 5.41 0.02
C LYS A 39 -5.94 4.63 0.68
N SER A 40 -6.94 4.25 -0.10
CA SER A 40 -8.08 3.58 0.48
C SER A 40 -7.70 2.20 1.01
N GLU A 41 -6.77 1.51 0.35
CA GLU A 41 -6.34 0.20 0.83
C GLU A 41 -5.53 0.32 2.12
N VAL A 42 -4.67 1.33 2.20
CA VAL A 42 -3.89 1.52 3.42
C VAL A 42 -4.82 1.92 4.57
N ARG A 43 -5.82 2.77 4.26
CA ARG A 43 -6.78 3.17 5.28
C ARG A 43 -7.59 1.97 5.78
N ALA A 44 -7.83 1.01 4.90
CA ALA A 44 -8.55 -0.20 5.28
C ALA A 44 -7.70 -1.16 6.12
N GLY A 45 -6.43 -0.83 6.33
CA GLY A 45 -5.56 -1.64 7.18
C GLY A 45 -4.63 -2.57 6.41
N ASN A 46 -4.49 -2.36 5.11
CA ASN A 46 -3.67 -3.23 4.30
C ASN A 46 -2.31 -2.61 3.99
N ILE A 47 -1.35 -3.46 3.65
CA ILE A 47 -0.03 -3.03 3.22
C ILE A 47 -0.08 -2.99 1.69
N VAL A 48 0.41 -1.89 1.10
CA VAL A 48 0.42 -1.75 -0.34
C VAL A 48 1.85 -1.63 -0.84
N ILE A 49 2.18 -2.42 -1.85
CA ILE A 49 3.45 -2.28 -2.56
C ILE A 49 3.09 -1.79 -3.96
N THR A 50 3.50 -0.59 -4.29
CA THR A 50 3.17 0.00 -5.58
C THR A 50 4.41 0.10 -6.45
N ASN A 51 4.26 -0.25 -7.73
CA ASN A 51 5.31 -0.11 -8.71
C ASN A 51 5.07 1.17 -9.48
N VAL A 52 6.01 2.11 -9.43
CA VAL A 52 5.84 3.41 -10.06
C VAL A 52 6.32 3.46 -11.50
N ALA A 53 6.95 2.40 -11.99
CA ALA A 53 7.52 2.41 -13.33
C ALA A 53 6.51 2.70 -14.43
N PRO A 54 5.28 2.14 -14.38
CA PRO A 54 4.35 2.44 -15.47
C PRO A 54 4.05 3.93 -15.60
N LEU A 55 3.85 4.62 -14.50
CA LEU A 55 3.58 6.06 -14.55
C LEU A 55 4.84 6.83 -14.92
N ALA A 56 6.00 6.38 -14.46
CA ALA A 56 7.25 7.06 -14.75
C ALA A 56 7.56 7.10 -16.24
N LYS A 57 7.16 6.07 -16.96
CA LYS A 57 7.38 6.04 -18.39
C LYS A 57 6.57 7.11 -19.11
N ASN A 58 5.44 7.47 -18.54
CA ASN A 58 4.57 8.45 -19.18
C ASN A 58 4.75 9.85 -18.66
N ASN A 59 4.94 10.01 -17.37
CA ASN A 59 4.99 11.34 -16.78
C ASN A 59 5.68 11.30 -15.43
N ILE A 60 6.98 11.64 -15.45
CA ILE A 60 7.77 11.58 -14.22
C ILE A 60 7.30 12.60 -13.18
N GLU A 61 6.73 13.73 -13.63
CA GLU A 61 6.24 14.72 -12.68
C GLU A 61 5.04 14.19 -11.90
N ASP A 62 4.21 13.39 -12.55
CA ASP A 62 3.09 12.78 -11.85
C ASP A 62 3.57 11.76 -10.83
N VAL A 63 4.69 11.09 -11.09
CA VAL A 63 5.26 10.19 -10.10
C VAL A 63 5.67 10.99 -8.87
N LYS A 64 6.34 12.12 -9.07
CA LYS A 64 6.77 12.94 -7.93
C LYS A 64 5.59 13.44 -7.13
N ARG A 65 4.54 13.88 -7.81
CA ARG A 65 3.33 14.32 -7.12
C ARG A 65 2.71 13.18 -6.33
N ALA A 66 2.63 12.01 -6.95
CA ALA A 66 2.02 10.84 -6.32
C ALA A 66 2.80 10.44 -5.08
N ILE A 67 4.12 10.38 -5.17
CA ILE A 67 4.96 10.00 -4.04
C ILE A 67 4.82 11.01 -2.90
N ASN A 68 4.82 12.31 -3.23
CA ASN A 68 4.64 13.33 -2.21
C ASN A 68 3.29 13.18 -1.52
N GLU A 69 2.25 12.92 -2.28
CA GLU A 69 0.92 12.78 -1.71
C GLU A 69 0.84 11.54 -0.83
N LEU A 70 1.45 10.44 -1.25
CA LEU A 70 1.45 9.23 -0.44
C LEU A 70 2.27 9.42 0.83
N ASN A 71 3.37 10.16 0.75
CA ASN A 71 4.15 10.49 1.93
C ASN A 71 3.33 11.28 2.94
N GLU A 72 2.63 12.29 2.46
CA GLU A 72 1.80 13.11 3.34
C GLU A 72 0.68 12.29 3.96
N TYR A 73 0.09 11.41 3.15
CA TYR A 73 -0.99 10.59 3.66
C TYR A 73 -0.49 9.62 4.72
N ALA A 74 0.67 8.99 4.49
CA ALA A 74 1.24 8.09 5.48
C ALA A 74 1.48 8.81 6.80
N SER A 75 1.99 10.04 6.74
CA SER A 75 2.17 10.82 7.96
C SER A 75 0.84 11.11 8.63
N LEU A 76 -0.15 11.47 7.83
CA LEU A 76 -1.45 11.84 8.36
C LEU A 76 -2.10 10.70 9.14
N ILE A 77 -1.97 9.48 8.66
CA ILE A 77 -2.59 8.33 9.32
C ILE A 77 -1.63 7.61 10.27
N SER A 78 -0.44 8.16 10.48
CA SER A 78 0.60 7.56 11.32
C SER A 78 1.04 6.20 10.81
N GLY A 79 0.95 6.01 9.50
CA GLY A 79 1.46 4.82 8.84
C GLY A 79 2.93 4.98 8.53
N ASP A 80 3.42 4.14 7.66
CA ASP A 80 4.83 4.18 7.29
C ASP A 80 4.96 4.06 5.78
N ILE A 81 6.09 4.52 5.25
CA ILE A 81 6.34 4.47 3.82
C ILE A 81 7.84 4.34 3.59
N ALA A 82 8.24 3.52 2.63
CA ALA A 82 9.64 3.35 2.31
C ALA A 82 9.80 2.89 0.87
N ARG A 83 10.97 3.13 0.31
CA ARG A 83 11.27 2.65 -1.03
C ARG A 83 11.81 1.22 -0.94
N LEU A 84 11.44 0.42 -1.94
CA LEU A 84 11.96 -0.93 -2.09
C LEU A 84 12.64 -0.98 -3.44
N GLY A 85 13.91 -0.64 -3.47
CA GLY A 85 14.63 -0.54 -4.73
C GLY A 85 14.25 0.73 -5.46
N GLU A 86 14.35 0.71 -6.78
CA GLU A 86 14.16 1.91 -7.57
C GLU A 86 12.75 2.14 -8.05
N GLU A 87 11.97 1.08 -8.15
CA GLU A 87 10.67 1.20 -8.77
C GLU A 87 9.50 0.93 -7.87
N ARG A 88 9.74 0.55 -6.64
CA ARG A 88 8.66 0.18 -5.74
C ARG A 88 8.68 0.97 -4.46
N VAL A 89 7.48 1.20 -3.94
CA VAL A 89 7.29 1.90 -2.68
C VAL A 89 6.32 1.07 -1.87
N ILE A 90 6.62 0.90 -0.58
CA ILE A 90 5.72 0.19 0.32
C ILE A 90 5.08 1.17 1.28
N LEU A 91 3.77 1.03 1.47
CA LEU A 91 3.02 1.82 2.44
C LEU A 91 2.33 0.89 3.41
N THR A 92 2.31 1.26 4.67
CA THR A 92 1.67 0.45 5.70
C THR A 92 0.72 1.30 6.52
N PRO A 93 -0.33 0.66 7.09
CA PRO A 93 -1.19 1.35 8.03
C PRO A 93 -0.46 1.53 9.36
N ARG A 94 -1.06 2.30 10.27
CA ARG A 94 -0.36 2.61 11.52
C ARG A 94 -0.09 1.39 12.39
N THR A 95 -0.80 0.30 12.15
CA THR A 95 -0.61 -0.91 12.94
C THR A 95 0.61 -1.72 12.50
N VAL A 96 1.23 -1.34 11.38
CA VAL A 96 2.38 -2.06 10.85
C VAL A 96 3.50 -1.08 10.62
N LYS A 97 4.67 -1.35 11.19
CA LYS A 97 5.83 -0.49 11.01
C LYS A 97 6.84 -1.18 10.13
N ILE A 98 7.51 -0.41 9.30
CA ILE A 98 8.56 -0.93 8.46
C ILE A 98 9.83 -0.95 9.31
N TRP A 99 10.40 -2.14 9.46
CA TRP A 99 11.62 -2.26 10.23
C TRP A 99 12.78 -1.79 9.37
N ARG A 100 13.62 -0.95 9.95
CA ARG A 100 14.80 -0.45 9.25
C ARG A 100 16.03 -0.87 10.02
N ASN A 101 17.01 -1.41 9.30
CA ASN A 101 18.24 -1.83 9.92
C ASN A 101 19.14 -0.63 10.05
N GLN A 102 19.19 -0.06 11.24
CA GLN A 102 19.93 1.17 11.42
C GLN A 102 21.41 1.00 11.29
N GLY A 103 21.90 -0.16 11.55
CA GLY A 103 23.31 -0.40 11.38
C GLY A 103 23.73 -0.41 9.93
N ASP A 104 22.76 -0.54 9.09
CA ASP A 104 23.01 -0.59 7.71
C ASP A 104 22.92 0.66 6.99
N ARG A 105 22.56 1.71 7.55
CA ARG A 105 22.31 2.84 6.89
C ARG A 105 23.35 3.44 6.55
N GLY A 106 23.91 3.15 6.44
CA GLY A 106 25.13 3.76 6.08
C GLY A 106 24.96 4.98 5.35
#